data_072c20c96e3d75f3a37418dd627ffc9c
#
_entry.id   072c20c96e3d75f3a37418dd627ffc9c
#
_cell.length_a   1.000
_cell.length_b   1.000
_cell.length_c   1.000
_cell.angle_alpha   90.00
_cell.angle_beta   90.00
_cell.angle_gamma   90.00
#
_symmetry.space_group_name_H-M   'P 1'
#
loop_
_entity.id
_entity.type
_entity.pdbx_description
1 polymer ?
#
loop_
_entity_poly.entity_id
_entity_poly.type
_entity_poly.pdbx_seq_one_letter_code
_entity_poly.pdbx_strand_id
1 'polypeptide(L)'
;MSTEHSLSATVMALKCAAEPTRLRMLALLGHGELSVTEICKVLNQSQPRVSRHLRLLTEAGFLDRFREQQSIYYRTPARLPAYGWLRQLLEQVDVSEPMLRRDRERVAQVLAARGRAAVHELQRQQLAPVDEQLGEALTSVLLQEIGPVSVGELLDIGTGNGELLTALARRARHAVGIDISSAALRVARTRLHGAGLSHCEFRRGDMYELPCEDASFDTVSMDRLLARAARPVDALREAARALRPSGRLIVVEQLEQLQGEGRERPLQQLRSWLADAGLMAARLRPCDVGAGQYLIATARHSV
;
A
#
# COMPACT_ATOMS: atom_id res chain seq x y z
N MET A 1 14.72 -13.55 -17.42
CA MET A 1 14.23 -14.64 -18.28
C MET A 1 12.97 -14.15 -18.94
N SER A 2 12.99 -13.94 -20.27
CA SER A 2 11.81 -13.56 -21.05
C SER A 2 10.87 -14.76 -21.05
N THR A 3 9.72 -14.65 -20.41
CA THR A 3 8.64 -15.63 -20.56
C THR A 3 8.07 -15.47 -21.96
N GLU A 4 8.53 -16.31 -22.88
CA GLU A 4 7.94 -16.42 -24.21
C GLU A 4 6.52 -16.93 -24.06
N HIS A 5 5.55 -16.11 -24.43
CA HIS A 5 4.14 -16.53 -24.49
C HIS A 5 3.90 -17.23 -25.82
N SER A 6 3.20 -18.35 -25.77
CA SER A 6 2.77 -18.99 -27.01
C SER A 6 1.87 -18.03 -27.81
N LEU A 7 1.95 -18.10 -29.13
CA LEU A 7 1.07 -17.31 -30.03
C LEU A 7 -0.40 -17.44 -29.62
N SER A 8 -0.83 -18.65 -29.26
CA SER A 8 -2.19 -18.92 -28.82
C SER A 8 -2.57 -18.14 -27.55
N ALA A 9 -1.69 -18.09 -26.54
CA ALA A 9 -1.90 -17.34 -25.30
C ALA A 9 -2.00 -15.83 -25.59
N THR A 10 -1.12 -15.31 -26.43
CA THR A 10 -1.13 -13.90 -26.86
C THR A 10 -2.43 -13.54 -27.59
N VAL A 11 -2.86 -14.38 -28.53
CA VAL A 11 -4.11 -14.16 -29.26
C VAL A 11 -5.32 -14.21 -28.31
N MET A 12 -5.35 -15.13 -27.36
CA MET A 12 -6.42 -15.21 -26.33
C MET A 12 -6.46 -13.94 -25.47
N ALA A 13 -5.31 -13.46 -25.04
CA ALA A 13 -5.21 -12.23 -24.26
C ALA A 13 -5.71 -10.99 -25.04
N LEU A 14 -5.28 -10.85 -26.30
CA LEU A 14 -5.76 -9.79 -27.20
C LEU A 14 -7.27 -9.86 -27.39
N LYS A 15 -7.81 -11.04 -27.68
CA LYS A 15 -9.27 -11.23 -27.81
C LYS A 15 -10.01 -10.90 -26.51
N CYS A 16 -9.43 -11.24 -25.36
CA CYS A 16 -10.01 -10.87 -24.08
C CYS A 16 -10.03 -9.35 -23.87
N ALA A 17 -8.95 -8.65 -24.21
CA ALA A 17 -8.88 -7.18 -24.06
C ALA A 17 -9.72 -6.43 -25.12
N ALA A 18 -9.92 -6.97 -26.32
CA ALA A 18 -10.55 -6.33 -27.48
C ALA A 18 -12.07 -6.15 -27.32
N GLU A 19 -12.50 -5.47 -26.24
CA GLU A 19 -13.90 -5.08 -26.01
C GLU A 19 -13.90 -3.77 -25.20
N PRO A 20 -14.68 -2.74 -25.63
CA PRO A 20 -14.60 -1.40 -25.04
C PRO A 20 -14.79 -1.35 -23.53
N THR A 21 -15.75 -2.12 -22.99
CA THR A 21 -15.99 -2.14 -21.53
C THR A 21 -14.80 -2.73 -20.76
N ARG A 22 -14.17 -3.78 -21.31
CA ARG A 22 -13.01 -4.41 -20.67
C ARG A 22 -11.77 -3.51 -20.71
N LEU A 23 -11.52 -2.81 -21.82
CA LEU A 23 -10.45 -1.82 -21.89
C LEU A 23 -10.66 -0.69 -20.89
N ARG A 24 -11.90 -0.18 -20.76
CA ARG A 24 -12.24 0.82 -19.74
C ARG A 24 -11.98 0.31 -18.33
N MET A 25 -12.37 -0.94 -18.02
CA MET A 25 -12.09 -1.56 -16.71
C MET A 25 -10.59 -1.64 -16.44
N LEU A 26 -9.79 -2.07 -17.41
CA LEU A 26 -8.33 -2.16 -17.29
C LEU A 26 -7.70 -0.78 -17.09
N ALA A 27 -8.15 0.23 -17.82
CA ALA A 27 -7.69 1.61 -17.64
C ALA A 27 -8.01 2.16 -16.23
N LEU A 28 -9.22 1.86 -15.70
CA LEU A 28 -9.63 2.25 -14.37
C LEU A 28 -8.79 1.57 -13.27
N LEU A 29 -8.62 0.25 -13.40
CA LEU A 29 -7.92 -0.58 -12.42
C LEU A 29 -6.39 -0.48 -12.53
N GLY A 30 -5.87 0.07 -13.62
CA GLY A 30 -4.47 0.43 -13.77
C GLY A 30 -4.00 1.54 -12.81
N HIS A 31 -4.92 2.27 -12.19
CA HIS A 31 -4.61 3.33 -11.24
C HIS A 31 -4.82 2.91 -9.77
N GLY A 32 -5.37 1.74 -9.51
CA GLY A 32 -5.59 1.24 -8.15
C GLY A 32 -6.77 0.29 -8.01
N GLU A 33 -7.06 -0.10 -6.80
CA GLU A 33 -8.08 -1.10 -6.45
C GLU A 33 -9.49 -0.48 -6.38
N LEU A 34 -10.46 -1.12 -7.04
CA LEU A 34 -11.88 -0.76 -6.98
C LEU A 34 -12.73 -1.99 -6.66
N SER A 35 -13.80 -1.77 -5.90
CA SER A 35 -14.81 -2.81 -5.65
C SER A 35 -15.77 -2.95 -6.85
N VAL A 36 -16.45 -4.10 -6.94
CA VAL A 36 -17.48 -4.34 -7.98
C VAL A 36 -18.52 -3.22 -7.99
N THR A 37 -19.00 -2.81 -6.82
CA THR A 37 -20.00 -1.74 -6.68
C THR A 37 -19.49 -0.40 -7.21
N GLU A 38 -18.24 -0.07 -6.94
CA GLU A 38 -17.59 1.14 -7.43
C GLU A 38 -17.43 1.10 -8.95
N ILE A 39 -16.97 -0.01 -9.51
CA ILE A 39 -16.85 -0.21 -10.97
C ILE A 39 -18.22 -0.06 -11.65
N CYS A 40 -19.29 -0.62 -11.07
CA CYS A 40 -20.65 -0.45 -11.59
C CYS A 40 -21.07 1.03 -11.65
N LYS A 41 -20.80 1.79 -10.58
CA LYS A 41 -21.09 3.23 -10.51
C LYS A 41 -20.30 4.02 -11.55
N VAL A 42 -19.00 3.76 -11.67
CA VAL A 42 -18.13 4.45 -12.63
C VAL A 42 -18.57 4.20 -14.06
N LEU A 43 -18.74 2.93 -14.43
CA LEU A 43 -19.13 2.54 -15.80
C LEU A 43 -20.58 2.81 -16.12
N ASN A 44 -21.42 3.10 -15.11
CA ASN A 44 -22.88 3.20 -15.20
C ASN A 44 -23.48 1.94 -15.83
N GLN A 45 -23.09 0.77 -15.34
CA GLN A 45 -23.54 -0.53 -15.83
C GLN A 45 -24.06 -1.41 -14.68
N SER A 46 -24.95 -2.35 -15.01
CA SER A 46 -25.49 -3.29 -14.04
C SER A 46 -24.43 -4.28 -13.54
N GLN A 47 -24.58 -4.69 -12.28
CA GLN A 47 -23.64 -5.63 -11.65
C GLN A 47 -23.48 -6.96 -12.40
N PRO A 48 -24.52 -7.62 -12.95
CA PRO A 48 -24.33 -8.84 -13.72
C PRO A 48 -23.43 -8.66 -14.94
N ARG A 49 -23.58 -7.53 -15.66
CA ARG A 49 -22.76 -7.22 -16.83
C ARG A 49 -21.31 -6.96 -16.43
N VAL A 50 -21.09 -6.13 -15.43
CA VAL A 50 -19.75 -5.83 -14.89
C VAL A 50 -19.07 -7.10 -14.38
N SER A 51 -19.77 -7.92 -13.59
CA SER A 51 -19.23 -9.17 -13.04
C SER A 51 -18.82 -10.17 -14.11
N ARG A 52 -19.57 -10.24 -15.23
CA ARG A 52 -19.20 -11.08 -16.37
C ARG A 52 -17.87 -10.64 -17.01
N HIS A 53 -17.69 -9.34 -17.25
CA HIS A 53 -16.44 -8.80 -17.80
C HIS A 53 -15.27 -8.98 -16.84
N LEU A 54 -15.46 -8.70 -15.55
CA LEU A 54 -14.43 -8.89 -14.52
C LEU A 54 -13.99 -10.35 -14.42
N ARG A 55 -14.93 -11.31 -14.49
CA ARG A 55 -14.61 -12.73 -14.52
C ARG A 55 -13.69 -13.08 -15.69
N LEU A 56 -14.04 -12.65 -16.91
CA LEU A 56 -13.23 -12.92 -18.11
C LEU A 56 -11.82 -12.32 -18.00
N LEU A 57 -11.70 -11.10 -17.46
CA LEU A 57 -10.41 -10.45 -17.24
C LEU A 57 -9.58 -11.17 -16.16
N THR A 58 -10.22 -11.70 -15.13
CA THR A 58 -9.55 -12.49 -14.08
C THR A 58 -9.08 -13.85 -14.60
N GLU A 59 -9.94 -14.57 -15.37
CA GLU A 59 -9.60 -15.83 -16.00
C GLU A 59 -8.44 -15.69 -17.00
N ALA A 60 -8.33 -14.53 -17.66
CA ALA A 60 -7.23 -14.19 -18.55
C ALA A 60 -5.96 -13.68 -17.82
N GLY A 61 -5.99 -13.56 -16.51
CA GLY A 61 -4.86 -13.10 -15.68
C GLY A 61 -4.60 -11.60 -15.72
N PHE A 62 -5.51 -10.79 -16.27
CA PHE A 62 -5.38 -9.34 -16.30
C PHE A 62 -5.76 -8.66 -15.00
N LEU A 63 -6.55 -9.33 -14.16
CA LEU A 63 -7.00 -8.82 -12.87
C LEU A 63 -6.83 -9.85 -11.77
N ASP A 64 -6.39 -9.40 -10.61
CA ASP A 64 -6.51 -10.10 -9.35
C ASP A 64 -7.85 -9.76 -8.70
N ARG A 65 -8.47 -10.77 -8.12
CA ARG A 65 -9.69 -10.65 -7.32
C ARG A 65 -9.39 -11.02 -5.88
N PHE A 66 -9.77 -10.16 -4.94
CA PHE A 66 -9.68 -10.49 -3.53
C PHE A 66 -10.91 -9.99 -2.78
N ARG A 67 -11.16 -10.61 -1.63
CA ARG A 67 -12.30 -10.25 -0.77
C ARG A 67 -11.79 -9.56 0.48
N GLU A 68 -12.42 -8.45 0.82
CA GLU A 68 -12.21 -7.77 2.08
C GLU A 68 -13.56 -7.50 2.74
N GLN A 69 -13.81 -8.13 3.89
CA GLN A 69 -15.11 -8.14 4.57
C GLN A 69 -16.25 -8.59 3.62
N GLN A 70 -17.22 -7.72 3.35
CA GLN A 70 -18.35 -7.98 2.46
C GLN A 70 -18.12 -7.50 1.02
N SER A 71 -16.97 -6.87 0.74
CA SER A 71 -16.67 -6.30 -0.55
C SER A 71 -15.69 -7.16 -1.33
N ILE A 72 -15.90 -7.24 -2.64
CA ILE A 72 -14.98 -7.87 -3.60
C ILE A 72 -14.29 -6.76 -4.37
N TYR A 73 -12.96 -6.74 -4.28
CA TYR A 73 -12.09 -5.80 -4.97
C TYR A 73 -11.39 -6.46 -6.15
N TYR A 74 -11.03 -5.63 -7.11
CA TYR A 74 -10.22 -6.00 -8.27
C TYR A 74 -9.08 -5.00 -8.42
N ARG A 75 -7.94 -5.50 -8.91
CA ARG A 75 -6.74 -4.72 -9.25
C ARG A 75 -6.02 -5.36 -10.42
N THR A 76 -5.16 -4.61 -11.08
CA THR A 76 -4.16 -5.20 -11.97
C THR A 76 -3.09 -5.89 -11.14
N PRO A 77 -2.60 -7.10 -11.51
CA PRO A 77 -1.51 -7.76 -10.80
C PRO A 77 -0.26 -6.88 -10.78
N ALA A 78 0.37 -6.75 -9.63
CA ALA A 78 1.58 -5.94 -9.46
C ALA A 78 2.77 -6.46 -10.30
N ARG A 79 2.79 -7.76 -10.55
CA ARG A 79 3.71 -8.43 -11.46
C ARG A 79 2.91 -8.96 -12.64
N LEU A 80 2.93 -8.23 -13.76
CA LEU A 80 2.42 -8.66 -15.06
C LEU A 80 3.58 -9.07 -15.97
N PRO A 81 4.33 -10.16 -15.69
CA PRO A 81 5.43 -10.57 -16.56
C PRO A 81 4.91 -10.91 -17.95
N ALA A 82 3.68 -11.40 -18.00
CA ALA A 82 3.06 -11.92 -19.21
C ALA A 82 2.42 -10.85 -20.11
N TYR A 83 2.11 -9.66 -19.58
CA TYR A 83 1.29 -8.68 -20.29
C TYR A 83 1.77 -7.22 -20.11
N GLY A 84 3.06 -7.00 -19.95
CA GLY A 84 3.67 -5.65 -19.90
C GLY A 84 3.31 -4.80 -21.13
N TRP A 85 3.10 -5.45 -22.29
CA TRP A 85 2.61 -4.82 -23.50
C TRP A 85 1.19 -4.25 -23.37
N LEU A 86 0.31 -4.85 -22.53
CA LEU A 86 -1.04 -4.31 -22.32
C LEU A 86 -0.98 -2.95 -21.59
N ARG A 87 -0.09 -2.82 -20.62
CA ARG A 87 0.14 -1.54 -19.94
C ARG A 87 0.59 -0.49 -20.93
N GLN A 88 1.59 -0.82 -21.77
CA GLN A 88 2.05 0.08 -22.82
C GLN A 88 0.94 0.45 -23.82
N LEU A 89 0.08 -0.51 -24.16
CA LEU A 89 -1.08 -0.25 -25.01
C LEU A 89 -2.07 0.71 -24.35
N LEU A 90 -2.36 0.52 -23.06
CA LEU A 90 -3.25 1.40 -22.31
C LEU A 90 -2.68 2.82 -22.16
N GLU A 91 -1.35 2.98 -22.09
CA GLU A 91 -0.66 4.27 -22.07
C GLU A 91 -0.80 5.03 -23.41
N GLN A 92 -1.05 4.31 -24.54
CA GLN A 92 -1.31 4.91 -25.86
C GLN A 92 -2.78 5.30 -26.08
N VAL A 93 -3.68 4.87 -25.21
CA VAL A 93 -5.11 5.24 -25.32
C VAL A 93 -5.28 6.73 -25.05
N ASP A 94 -5.90 7.44 -25.97
CA ASP A 94 -6.17 8.87 -25.81
C ASP A 94 -7.10 9.11 -24.60
N VAL A 95 -6.47 9.60 -23.56
CA VAL A 95 -7.12 9.89 -22.28
C VAL A 95 -8.11 11.06 -22.36
N SER A 96 -8.10 11.84 -23.45
CA SER A 96 -9.03 12.95 -23.70
C SER A 96 -10.35 12.48 -24.30
N GLU A 97 -10.44 11.21 -24.71
CA GLU A 97 -11.68 10.66 -25.24
C GLU A 97 -12.86 10.89 -24.26
N PRO A 98 -14.00 11.40 -24.76
CA PRO A 98 -15.11 11.83 -23.88
C PRO A 98 -15.61 10.74 -22.92
N MET A 99 -15.54 9.48 -23.34
CA MET A 99 -15.96 8.34 -22.49
C MET A 99 -14.98 8.13 -21.34
N LEU A 100 -13.69 8.10 -21.61
CA LEU A 100 -12.64 7.90 -20.58
C LEU A 100 -12.55 9.09 -19.62
N ARG A 101 -12.74 10.31 -20.12
CA ARG A 101 -12.83 11.50 -19.28
C ARG A 101 -13.98 11.41 -18.29
N ARG A 102 -15.19 11.02 -18.74
CA ARG A 102 -16.35 10.81 -17.86
C ARG A 102 -16.10 9.72 -16.83
N ASP A 103 -15.42 8.64 -17.20
CA ASP A 103 -15.07 7.57 -16.27
C ASP A 103 -14.13 8.08 -15.17
N ARG A 104 -13.13 8.89 -15.50
CA ARG A 104 -12.23 9.51 -14.53
C ARG A 104 -12.95 10.46 -13.59
N GLU A 105 -13.84 11.30 -14.10
CA GLU A 105 -14.65 12.19 -13.27
C GLU A 105 -15.50 11.40 -12.27
N ARG A 106 -16.10 10.30 -12.71
CA ARG A 106 -16.88 9.41 -11.84
C ARG A 106 -16.02 8.66 -10.83
N VAL A 107 -14.83 8.19 -11.23
CA VAL A 107 -13.86 7.60 -10.28
C VAL A 107 -13.53 8.60 -9.19
N ALA A 108 -13.18 9.83 -9.53
CA ALA A 108 -12.87 10.87 -8.55
C ALA A 108 -14.03 11.07 -7.55
N GLN A 109 -15.27 11.11 -8.03
CA GLN A 109 -16.47 11.22 -7.18
C GLN A 109 -16.66 10.00 -6.26
N VAL A 110 -16.50 8.79 -6.81
CA VAL A 110 -16.64 7.53 -6.07
C VAL A 110 -15.56 7.42 -4.99
N LEU A 111 -14.32 7.77 -5.32
CA LEU A 111 -13.20 7.75 -4.37
C LEU A 111 -13.36 8.82 -3.29
N ALA A 112 -13.80 10.02 -3.63
CA ALA A 112 -14.08 11.06 -2.64
C ALA A 112 -15.20 10.61 -1.67
N ALA A 113 -16.25 9.98 -2.18
CA ALA A 113 -17.31 9.41 -1.34
C ALA A 113 -16.79 8.29 -0.43
N ARG A 114 -15.96 7.38 -0.97
CA ARG A 114 -15.28 6.32 -0.19
C ARG A 114 -14.41 6.89 0.91
N GLY A 115 -13.58 7.88 0.59
CA GLY A 115 -12.72 8.55 1.57
C GLY A 115 -13.51 9.18 2.71
N ARG A 116 -14.55 9.96 2.39
CA ARG A 116 -15.41 10.57 3.44
C ARG A 116 -16.08 9.52 4.33
N ALA A 117 -16.63 8.47 3.76
CA ALA A 117 -17.26 7.39 4.53
C ALA A 117 -16.25 6.67 5.44
N ALA A 118 -15.03 6.44 4.95
CA ALA A 118 -13.97 5.79 5.71
C ALA A 118 -13.45 6.68 6.85
N VAL A 119 -13.26 7.99 6.61
CA VAL A 119 -12.86 8.95 7.66
C VAL A 119 -13.93 9.02 8.75
N HIS A 120 -15.21 9.08 8.40
CA HIS A 120 -16.30 9.07 9.37
C HIS A 120 -16.33 7.78 10.19
N GLU A 121 -16.00 6.64 9.58
CA GLU A 121 -15.89 5.35 10.28
C GLU A 121 -14.72 5.36 11.27
N LEU A 122 -13.53 5.87 10.88
CA LEU A 122 -12.38 5.99 11.77
C LEU A 122 -12.66 6.91 12.96
N GLN A 123 -13.37 8.04 12.74
CA GLN A 123 -13.80 8.94 13.81
C GLN A 123 -14.72 8.24 14.81
N ARG A 124 -15.67 7.44 14.33
CA ARG A 124 -16.55 6.64 15.23
C ARG A 124 -15.79 5.61 16.05
N GLN A 125 -14.70 5.05 15.50
CA GLN A 125 -13.83 4.09 16.19
C GLN A 125 -12.81 4.78 17.11
N GLN A 126 -12.85 6.10 17.25
CA GLN A 126 -11.90 6.91 18.04
C GLN A 126 -10.43 6.75 17.56
N LEU A 127 -10.24 6.26 16.36
CA LEU A 127 -8.95 6.27 15.70
C LEU A 127 -8.77 7.67 15.13
N ALA A 128 -7.99 8.51 15.83
CA ALA A 128 -7.78 9.89 15.43
C ALA A 128 -7.26 9.96 13.99
N PRO A 129 -7.81 10.85 13.15
CA PRO A 129 -7.19 11.15 11.87
C PRO A 129 -5.77 11.67 12.14
N VAL A 130 -4.80 11.13 11.42
CA VAL A 130 -3.45 11.66 11.43
C VAL A 130 -3.52 13.08 10.85
N ASP A 131 -2.92 14.03 11.55
CA ASP A 131 -2.75 15.39 11.04
C ASP A 131 -1.95 15.30 9.72
N GLU A 132 -2.60 15.63 8.60
CA GLU A 132 -1.99 15.49 7.27
C GLU A 132 -0.75 16.38 7.11
N GLN A 133 -0.75 17.60 7.70
CA GLN A 133 0.39 18.51 7.63
C GLN A 133 1.60 17.95 8.41
N LEU A 134 1.34 17.36 9.56
CA LEU A 134 2.36 16.69 10.36
C LEU A 134 2.94 15.49 9.62
N GLY A 135 2.08 14.71 8.97
CA GLY A 135 2.49 13.54 8.20
C GLY A 135 3.36 13.90 7.01
N GLU A 136 3.02 14.95 6.24
CA GLU A 136 3.83 15.43 5.12
C GLU A 136 5.20 15.93 5.58
N ALA A 137 5.26 16.68 6.67
CA ALA A 137 6.50 17.19 7.24
C ALA A 137 7.41 16.03 7.71
N LEU A 138 6.84 15.07 8.45
CA LEU A 138 7.55 13.89 8.93
C LEU A 138 8.07 13.02 7.78
N THR A 139 7.26 12.81 6.77
CA THR A 139 7.63 12.09 5.56
C THR A 139 8.78 12.79 4.82
N SER A 140 8.77 14.11 4.73
CA SER A 140 9.86 14.89 4.11
C SER A 140 11.18 14.68 4.84
N VAL A 141 11.17 14.78 6.16
CA VAL A 141 12.36 14.51 7.00
C VAL A 141 12.84 13.07 6.82
N LEU A 142 11.93 12.11 6.82
CA LEU A 142 12.27 10.70 6.61
C LEU A 142 12.91 10.45 5.24
N LEU A 143 12.37 11.04 4.16
CA LEU A 143 12.93 10.89 2.82
C LEU A 143 14.32 11.50 2.68
N GLN A 144 14.63 12.59 3.41
CA GLN A 144 15.96 13.16 3.51
C GLN A 144 16.91 12.21 4.25
N GLU A 145 16.47 11.60 5.35
CA GLU A 145 17.27 10.66 6.15
C GLU A 145 17.61 9.36 5.41
N ILE A 146 16.66 8.82 4.67
CA ILE A 146 16.86 7.59 3.86
C ILE A 146 17.79 7.89 2.66
N GLY A 147 17.83 9.16 2.22
CA GLY A 147 18.56 9.58 1.03
C GLY A 147 17.94 9.05 -0.28
N PRO A 148 18.64 9.19 -1.41
CA PRO A 148 18.14 8.83 -2.75
C PRO A 148 18.21 7.33 -3.05
N VAL A 149 18.15 6.46 -2.05
CA VAL A 149 18.31 5.02 -2.19
C VAL A 149 17.00 4.38 -2.65
N SER A 150 17.08 3.41 -3.56
CA SER A 150 15.94 2.57 -3.94
C SER A 150 15.35 1.87 -2.72
N VAL A 151 14.03 1.78 -2.67
CA VAL A 151 13.28 1.12 -1.59
C VAL A 151 13.04 -0.37 -1.92
N GLY A 152 13.08 -0.73 -3.21
CA GLY A 152 12.90 -2.11 -3.66
C GLY A 152 11.48 -2.64 -3.46
N GLU A 153 11.34 -3.84 -2.92
CA GLU A 153 10.07 -4.42 -2.46
C GLU A 153 9.78 -3.84 -1.07
N LEU A 154 8.73 -3.05 -0.92
CA LEU A 154 8.36 -2.34 0.31
C LEU A 154 7.20 -3.02 1.03
N LEU A 155 7.33 -3.20 2.33
CA LEU A 155 6.22 -3.51 3.24
C LEU A 155 6.04 -2.37 4.23
N ASP A 156 4.81 -1.87 4.37
CA ASP A 156 4.44 -0.86 5.37
C ASP A 156 3.44 -1.48 6.37
N ILE A 157 3.90 -1.71 7.60
CA ILE A 157 3.13 -2.38 8.66
C ILE A 157 2.41 -1.31 9.47
N GLY A 158 1.09 -1.49 9.63
CA GLY A 158 0.25 -0.47 10.25
C GLY A 158 0.10 0.75 9.35
N THR A 159 -0.10 0.52 8.05
CA THR A 159 -0.06 1.57 7.02
C THR A 159 -1.06 2.71 7.22
N GLY A 160 -2.08 2.52 8.06
CA GLY A 160 -3.08 3.53 8.38
C GLY A 160 -3.75 4.12 7.14
N ASN A 161 -3.66 5.44 7.00
CA ASN A 161 -4.18 6.18 5.84
C ASN A 161 -3.27 6.11 4.60
N GLY A 162 -2.19 5.35 4.65
CA GLY A 162 -1.27 5.12 3.53
C GLY A 162 -0.33 6.27 3.21
N GLU A 163 -0.11 7.20 4.13
CA GLU A 163 0.70 8.40 3.87
C GLU A 163 2.17 8.05 3.67
N LEU A 164 2.77 7.35 4.63
CA LEU A 164 4.16 6.93 4.53
C LEU A 164 4.37 5.98 3.34
N LEU A 165 3.48 5.00 3.17
CA LEU A 165 3.54 4.10 2.02
C LEU A 165 3.52 4.86 0.70
N THR A 166 2.62 5.85 0.53
CA THR A 166 2.50 6.64 -0.70
C THR A 166 3.80 7.37 -1.03
N ALA A 167 4.46 7.91 -0.01
CA ALA A 167 5.72 8.63 -0.20
C ALA A 167 6.88 7.71 -0.58
N LEU A 168 7.02 6.58 0.13
CA LEU A 168 8.07 5.59 -0.12
C LEU A 168 7.85 4.83 -1.43
N ALA A 169 6.60 4.56 -1.80
CA ALA A 169 6.24 3.82 -3.00
C ALA A 169 6.73 4.46 -4.30
N ARG A 170 6.90 5.78 -4.33
CA ARG A 170 7.51 6.48 -5.49
C ARG A 170 8.93 6.01 -5.82
N ARG A 171 9.61 5.37 -4.85
CA ARG A 171 10.97 4.83 -4.97
C ARG A 171 11.01 3.32 -4.85
N ALA A 172 9.84 2.69 -4.68
CA ALA A 172 9.68 1.24 -4.59
C ALA A 172 9.41 0.63 -5.97
N ARG A 173 9.78 -0.61 -6.14
CA ARG A 173 9.43 -1.43 -7.29
C ARG A 173 8.00 -1.96 -7.15
N HIS A 174 7.65 -2.32 -5.94
CA HIS A 174 6.34 -2.76 -5.51
C HIS A 174 6.17 -2.41 -4.03
N ALA A 175 4.96 -2.09 -3.59
CA ALA A 175 4.68 -1.73 -2.21
C ALA A 175 3.42 -2.45 -1.70
N VAL A 176 3.50 -2.95 -0.48
CA VAL A 176 2.39 -3.61 0.23
C VAL A 176 2.13 -2.87 1.53
N GLY A 177 0.92 -2.36 1.73
CA GLY A 177 0.47 -1.80 3.00
C GLY A 177 -0.41 -2.80 3.75
N ILE A 178 -0.11 -3.03 5.03
CA ILE A 178 -0.90 -3.91 5.90
C ILE A 178 -1.47 -3.09 7.05
N ASP A 179 -2.76 -3.28 7.33
CA ASP A 179 -3.42 -2.70 8.50
C ASP A 179 -4.58 -3.60 8.96
N ILE A 180 -4.86 -3.60 10.24
CA ILE A 180 -6.00 -4.34 10.80
C ILE A 180 -7.34 -3.63 10.53
N SER A 181 -7.30 -2.31 10.35
CA SER A 181 -8.47 -1.47 10.10
C SER A 181 -8.82 -1.39 8.62
N SER A 182 -9.92 -2.05 8.23
CA SER A 182 -10.45 -1.90 6.87
C SER A 182 -10.88 -0.47 6.54
N ALA A 183 -11.23 0.34 7.54
CA ALA A 183 -11.54 1.75 7.33
C ALA A 183 -10.29 2.54 6.95
N ALA A 184 -9.17 2.32 7.63
CA ALA A 184 -7.88 2.91 7.31
C ALA A 184 -7.44 2.52 5.89
N LEU A 185 -7.52 1.22 5.55
CA LEU A 185 -7.18 0.73 4.20
C LEU A 185 -8.04 1.36 3.09
N ARG A 186 -9.33 1.67 3.36
CA ARG A 186 -10.17 2.39 2.38
C ARG A 186 -9.68 3.82 2.14
N VAL A 187 -9.21 4.52 3.18
CA VAL A 187 -8.59 5.85 3.03
C VAL A 187 -7.30 5.73 2.23
N ALA A 188 -6.43 4.78 2.61
CA ALA A 188 -5.15 4.52 1.93
C ALA A 188 -5.33 4.22 0.44
N ARG A 189 -6.30 3.37 0.06
CA ARG A 189 -6.64 3.09 -1.34
C ARG A 189 -7.06 4.34 -2.10
N THR A 190 -7.82 5.22 -1.44
CA THR A 190 -8.25 6.49 -2.07
C THR A 190 -7.06 7.39 -2.34
N ARG A 191 -6.15 7.51 -1.39
CA ARG A 191 -4.90 8.29 -1.51
C ARG A 191 -4.01 7.77 -2.64
N LEU A 192 -3.73 6.47 -2.67
CA LEU A 192 -2.88 5.85 -3.70
C LEU A 192 -3.46 5.96 -5.10
N HIS A 193 -4.76 5.78 -5.25
CA HIS A 193 -5.42 5.95 -6.54
C HIS A 193 -5.27 7.40 -7.04
N GLY A 194 -5.46 8.38 -6.17
CA GLY A 194 -5.23 9.79 -6.49
C GLY A 194 -3.77 10.11 -6.86
N ALA A 195 -2.81 9.35 -6.32
CA ALA A 195 -1.40 9.48 -6.62
C ALA A 195 -0.95 8.71 -7.88
N GLY A 196 -1.82 7.89 -8.49
CA GLY A 196 -1.51 7.10 -9.70
C GLY A 196 -0.52 5.95 -9.46
N LEU A 197 -0.41 5.45 -8.23
CA LEU A 197 0.57 4.42 -7.85
C LEU A 197 -0.04 3.02 -8.00
N SER A 198 -0.01 2.46 -9.21
CA SER A 198 -0.62 1.17 -9.56
C SER A 198 0.15 -0.05 -9.07
N HIS A 199 1.42 0.11 -8.68
CA HIS A 199 2.30 -0.95 -8.18
C HIS A 199 2.19 -1.16 -6.66
N CYS A 200 1.14 -0.62 -6.04
CA CYS A 200 0.89 -0.73 -4.62
C CYS A 200 -0.36 -1.54 -4.35
N GLU A 201 -0.34 -2.33 -3.28
CA GLU A 201 -1.50 -3.10 -2.84
C GLU A 201 -1.71 -2.99 -1.34
N PHE A 202 -2.96 -3.23 -0.90
CA PHE A 202 -3.30 -3.25 0.51
C PHE A 202 -3.85 -4.61 0.91
N ARG A 203 -3.41 -5.08 2.09
CA ARG A 203 -3.90 -6.32 2.70
C ARG A 203 -4.36 -6.03 4.13
N ARG A 204 -5.49 -6.59 4.51
CA ARG A 204 -5.86 -6.60 5.91
C ARG A 204 -5.05 -7.67 6.64
N GLY A 205 -4.40 -7.31 7.74
CA GLY A 205 -3.59 -8.24 8.52
C GLY A 205 -3.26 -7.69 9.90
N ASP A 206 -2.83 -8.61 10.78
CA ASP A 206 -2.34 -8.30 12.10
C ASP A 206 -0.81 -8.12 12.02
N MET A 207 -0.26 -7.11 12.72
CA MET A 207 1.19 -6.88 12.80
C MET A 207 1.94 -8.01 13.51
N TYR A 208 1.22 -8.86 14.27
CA TYR A 208 1.78 -10.01 14.98
C TYR A 208 1.75 -11.31 14.16
N GLU A 209 1.05 -11.31 13.03
CA GLU A 209 0.94 -12.45 12.10
C GLU A 209 0.74 -11.90 10.69
N LEU A 210 1.84 -11.48 10.05
CA LEU A 210 1.79 -10.82 8.75
C LEU A 210 1.45 -11.83 7.63
N PRO A 211 0.48 -11.50 6.75
CA PRO A 211 0.11 -12.35 5.62
C PRO A 211 1.12 -12.22 4.46
N CYS A 212 2.39 -12.55 4.74
CA CYS A 212 3.47 -12.51 3.75
C CYS A 212 4.51 -13.59 4.02
N GLU A 213 5.25 -13.95 2.98
CA GLU A 213 6.34 -14.91 3.05
C GLU A 213 7.58 -14.33 3.74
N ASP A 214 8.43 -15.20 4.27
CA ASP A 214 9.70 -14.85 4.87
C ASP A 214 10.62 -14.19 3.84
N ALA A 215 11.48 -13.29 4.27
CA ALA A 215 12.54 -12.68 3.48
C ALA A 215 12.07 -12.16 2.09
N SER A 216 10.88 -11.57 2.03
CA SER A 216 10.26 -11.12 0.77
C SER A 216 10.42 -9.64 0.48
N PHE A 217 10.81 -8.81 1.47
CA PHE A 217 10.89 -7.37 1.32
C PHE A 217 12.31 -6.82 1.49
N ASP A 218 12.66 -5.83 0.66
CA ASP A 218 13.94 -5.11 0.74
C ASP A 218 13.90 -3.99 1.79
N THR A 219 12.71 -3.42 2.00
CA THR A 219 12.45 -2.40 3.01
C THR A 219 11.14 -2.70 3.74
N VAL A 220 11.18 -2.63 5.06
CA VAL A 220 9.98 -2.68 5.91
C VAL A 220 9.86 -1.35 6.63
N SER A 221 8.66 -0.76 6.71
CA SER A 221 8.38 0.47 7.46
C SER A 221 7.31 0.26 8.52
N MET A 222 7.45 0.95 9.64
CA MET A 222 6.49 1.03 10.74
C MET A 222 6.42 2.49 11.20
N ASP A 223 5.25 3.11 11.11
CA ASP A 223 5.03 4.51 11.49
C ASP A 223 4.07 4.64 12.66
N ARG A 224 4.55 5.14 13.80
CA ARG A 224 3.77 5.40 15.04
C ARG A 224 2.95 4.18 15.48
N LEU A 225 3.55 3.01 15.39
CA LEU A 225 2.90 1.73 15.63
C LEU A 225 3.35 1.07 16.93
N LEU A 226 4.67 1.07 17.22
CA LEU A 226 5.25 0.30 18.34
C LEU A 226 4.84 0.84 19.70
N ALA A 227 4.71 2.16 19.84
CA ALA A 227 4.26 2.78 21.09
C ALA A 227 2.83 2.37 21.49
N ARG A 228 2.02 1.94 20.51
CA ARG A 228 0.64 1.47 20.71
C ARG A 228 0.52 -0.05 20.72
N ALA A 229 1.61 -0.76 20.43
CA ALA A 229 1.64 -2.20 20.36
C ALA A 229 1.63 -2.82 21.78
N ALA A 230 0.75 -3.76 22.05
CA ALA A 230 0.75 -4.50 23.31
C ALA A 230 2.01 -5.36 23.47
N ARG A 231 2.61 -5.80 22.34
CA ARG A 231 3.80 -6.67 22.28
C ARG A 231 4.75 -6.15 21.19
N PRO A 232 5.45 -5.01 21.43
CA PRO A 232 6.26 -4.35 20.39
C PRO A 232 7.37 -5.25 19.83
N VAL A 233 8.00 -6.08 20.69
CA VAL A 233 9.04 -7.02 20.26
C VAL A 233 8.50 -8.09 19.29
N ASP A 234 7.28 -8.59 19.51
CA ASP A 234 6.67 -9.59 18.61
C ASP A 234 6.35 -8.97 17.24
N ALA A 235 5.87 -7.72 17.20
CA ALA A 235 5.66 -7.00 15.95
C ALA A 235 6.98 -6.77 15.20
N LEU A 236 8.05 -6.46 15.91
CA LEU A 236 9.39 -6.33 15.32
C LEU A 236 9.96 -7.67 14.83
N ARG A 237 9.67 -8.79 15.51
CA ARG A 237 10.06 -10.13 15.03
C ARG A 237 9.37 -10.48 13.71
N GLU A 238 8.08 -10.16 13.59
CA GLU A 238 7.36 -10.33 12.33
C GLU A 238 7.91 -9.42 11.21
N ALA A 239 8.25 -8.17 11.54
CA ALA A 239 8.93 -7.29 10.60
C ALA A 239 10.29 -7.85 10.16
N ALA A 240 11.09 -8.40 11.10
CA ALA A 240 12.36 -9.05 10.81
C ALA A 240 12.17 -10.31 9.94
N ARG A 241 11.17 -11.16 10.22
CA ARG A 241 10.84 -12.34 9.41
C ARG A 241 10.56 -11.96 7.95
N ALA A 242 9.77 -10.92 7.72
CA ALA A 242 9.42 -10.45 6.38
C ALA A 242 10.59 -9.79 5.64
N LEU A 243 11.59 -9.27 6.38
CA LEU A 243 12.72 -8.55 5.85
C LEU A 243 13.77 -9.49 5.26
N ARG A 244 14.29 -9.19 4.08
CA ARG A 244 15.44 -9.90 3.49
C ARG A 244 16.70 -9.73 4.35
N PRO A 245 17.66 -10.67 4.30
CA PRO A 245 18.91 -10.57 5.07
C PRO A 245 19.66 -9.24 4.86
N SER A 246 19.68 -8.72 3.62
CA SER A 246 20.28 -7.42 3.28
C SER A 246 19.32 -6.23 3.40
N GLY A 247 18.09 -6.47 3.82
CA GLY A 247 17.03 -5.48 3.91
C GLY A 247 17.22 -4.49 5.06
N ARG A 248 16.36 -3.49 5.10
CA ARG A 248 16.33 -2.49 6.16
C ARG A 248 14.93 -2.32 6.73
N LEU A 249 14.85 -2.20 8.04
CA LEU A 249 13.67 -1.74 8.75
C LEU A 249 13.78 -0.24 8.99
N ILE A 250 12.68 0.47 8.78
CA ILE A 250 12.51 1.88 9.10
C ILE A 250 11.40 1.98 10.14
N VAL A 251 11.71 2.60 11.27
CA VAL A 251 10.75 2.84 12.34
C VAL A 251 10.66 4.34 12.59
N VAL A 252 9.46 4.84 12.64
CA VAL A 252 9.16 6.22 13.02
C VAL A 252 8.25 6.20 14.23
N GLU A 253 8.65 6.85 15.33
CA GLU A 253 7.85 6.90 16.56
C GLU A 253 7.86 8.30 17.16
N GLN A 254 6.80 8.67 17.85
CA GLN A 254 6.75 9.90 18.64
C GLN A 254 7.44 9.66 19.98
N LEU A 255 8.45 10.48 20.31
CA LEU A 255 9.26 10.29 21.52
C LEU A 255 8.44 10.27 22.80
N GLU A 256 7.43 11.14 22.89
CA GLU A 256 6.55 11.22 24.06
C GLU A 256 5.72 9.95 24.27
N GLN A 257 5.37 9.22 23.21
CA GLN A 257 4.58 7.99 23.28
C GLN A 257 5.43 6.74 23.57
N LEU A 258 6.74 6.80 23.35
CA LEU A 258 7.69 5.73 23.68
C LEU A 258 8.02 5.64 25.17
N GLN A 259 7.52 6.56 25.99
CA GLN A 259 7.75 6.54 27.45
C GLN A 259 6.93 5.40 28.06
N GLY A 260 7.56 4.23 28.21
CA GLY A 260 7.04 3.13 29.03
C GLY A 260 7.10 3.45 30.53
N GLU A 261 6.46 2.61 31.36
CA GLU A 261 6.59 2.67 32.82
C GLU A 261 8.03 2.40 33.21
N GLY A 262 8.82 3.46 33.45
CA GLY A 262 10.19 3.34 33.87
C GLY A 262 11.09 4.51 33.46
N ARG A 263 12.30 4.56 34.05
CA ARG A 263 13.30 5.63 33.85
C ARG A 263 14.10 5.47 32.54
N GLU A 264 13.75 4.53 31.65
CA GLU A 264 14.49 4.32 30.42
C GLU A 264 14.19 5.42 29.41
N ARG A 265 15.26 5.95 28.81
CA ARG A 265 15.12 6.95 27.74
C ARG A 265 14.52 6.28 26.50
N PRO A 266 13.63 6.93 25.75
CA PRO A 266 12.95 6.36 24.57
C PRO A 266 13.88 5.69 23.55
N LEU A 267 15.09 6.23 23.37
CA LEU A 267 16.10 5.66 22.47
C LEU A 267 16.62 4.30 22.95
N GLN A 268 16.83 4.15 24.28
CA GLN A 268 17.29 2.87 24.86
C GLN A 268 16.19 1.82 24.75
N GLN A 269 14.95 2.20 25.01
CA GLN A 269 13.78 1.32 24.88
C GLN A 269 13.67 0.76 23.46
N LEU A 270 13.72 1.63 22.45
CA LEU A 270 13.64 1.16 21.05
C LEU A 270 14.84 0.28 20.67
N ARG A 271 16.05 0.60 21.15
CA ARG A 271 17.23 -0.26 20.95
C ARG A 271 17.06 -1.64 21.56
N SER A 272 16.53 -1.71 22.79
CA SER A 272 16.25 -3.00 23.45
C SER A 272 15.25 -3.81 22.65
N TRP A 273 14.12 -3.23 22.26
CA TRP A 273 13.11 -3.92 21.45
C TRP A 273 13.65 -4.45 20.12
N LEU A 274 14.48 -3.64 19.43
CA LEU A 274 15.13 -4.08 18.19
C LEU A 274 16.08 -5.25 18.42
N ALA A 275 16.92 -5.18 19.47
CA ALA A 275 17.85 -6.25 19.82
C ALA A 275 17.13 -7.56 20.19
N ASP A 276 16.05 -7.48 20.98
CA ASP A 276 15.22 -8.63 21.38
C ASP A 276 14.48 -9.26 20.19
N ALA A 277 14.32 -8.50 19.10
CA ALA A 277 13.75 -8.97 17.84
C ALA A 277 14.81 -9.47 16.83
N GLY A 278 16.09 -9.55 17.20
CA GLY A 278 17.17 -9.97 16.30
C GLY A 278 17.58 -8.90 15.29
N LEU A 279 17.32 -7.63 15.60
CA LEU A 279 17.64 -6.49 14.76
C LEU A 279 18.68 -5.58 15.44
N MET A 280 19.59 -5.05 14.66
CA MET A 280 20.55 -4.07 15.12
C MET A 280 20.21 -2.68 14.58
N ALA A 281 20.09 -1.70 15.47
CA ALA A 281 19.89 -0.32 15.08
C ALA A 281 21.14 0.24 14.39
N ALA A 282 21.05 0.48 13.08
CA ALA A 282 22.12 1.10 12.31
C ALA A 282 22.18 2.61 12.58
N ARG A 283 21.02 3.24 12.80
CA ARG A 283 20.91 4.68 13.10
C ARG A 283 19.65 4.95 13.93
N LEU A 284 19.78 5.86 14.88
CA LEU A 284 18.67 6.41 15.68
C LEU A 284 18.81 7.92 15.67
N ARG A 285 17.84 8.63 15.13
CA ARG A 285 17.87 10.09 14.98
C ARG A 285 16.61 10.72 15.53
N PRO A 286 16.70 11.47 16.63
CA PRO A 286 15.63 12.38 17.04
C PRO A 286 15.48 13.52 16.04
N CYS A 287 14.27 13.94 15.76
CA CYS A 287 13.95 15.08 14.91
C CYS A 287 12.73 15.82 15.45
N ASP A 288 12.75 17.13 15.31
CA ASP A 288 11.61 17.99 15.64
C ASP A 288 10.78 18.20 14.38
N VAL A 289 9.50 17.88 14.45
CA VAL A 289 8.55 18.07 13.33
C VAL A 289 7.27 18.70 13.87
N GLY A 290 6.98 19.91 13.43
CA GLY A 290 5.87 20.69 13.99
C GLY A 290 6.09 20.95 15.49
N ALA A 291 5.09 20.66 16.29
CA ALA A 291 5.14 20.77 17.75
C ALA A 291 5.60 19.48 18.46
N GLY A 292 5.96 18.41 17.72
CA GLY A 292 6.28 17.10 18.28
C GLY A 292 7.73 16.68 18.07
N GLN A 293 8.24 15.86 18.98
CA GLN A 293 9.53 15.21 18.84
C GLN A 293 9.35 13.76 18.35
N TYR A 294 10.07 13.41 17.30
CA TYR A 294 10.01 12.09 16.68
C TYR A 294 11.35 11.40 16.68
N LEU A 295 11.34 10.09 16.64
CA LEU A 295 12.52 9.24 16.49
C LEU A 295 12.42 8.47 15.18
N ILE A 296 13.37 8.71 14.29
CA ILE A 296 13.56 7.92 13.08
C ILE A 296 14.66 6.92 13.33
N ALA A 297 14.35 5.64 13.22
CA ALA A 297 15.30 4.56 13.37
C ALA A 297 15.44 3.77 12.07
N THR A 298 16.67 3.40 11.72
CA THR A 298 16.93 2.38 10.71
C THR A 298 17.63 1.21 11.36
N ALA A 299 17.19 -0.01 11.05
CA ALA A 299 17.75 -1.23 11.57
C ALA A 299 17.93 -2.28 10.47
N ARG A 300 18.78 -3.27 10.74
CA ARG A 300 19.04 -4.43 9.87
C ARG A 300 19.12 -5.68 10.72
N HIS A 301 19.11 -6.85 10.10
CA HIS A 301 19.40 -8.10 10.80
C HIS A 301 20.74 -8.01 11.56
N SER A 302 20.77 -8.54 12.77
CA SER A 302 22.01 -8.79 13.47
C SER A 302 22.79 -9.88 12.71
N VAL A 303 24.05 -9.63 12.41
CA VAL A 303 24.94 -10.58 11.72
C VAL A 303 25.32 -11.73 12.65
#